data_6d23fffbde729359c2704247ee67a637
#
_entry.id   6d23fffbde729359c2704247ee67a637
#
_cell.length_a   1.000
_cell.length_b   1.000
_cell.length_c   1.000
_cell.angle_alpha   90.00
_cell.angle_beta   90.00
_cell.angle_gamma   90.00
#
_symmetry.space_group_name_H-M   'P 1'
#
loop_
_entity.id
_entity.type
_entity.pdbx_description
1 polymer ?
#
loop_
_entity_poly.entity_id
_entity_poly.type
_entity_poly.pdbx_seq_one_letter_code
_entity_poly.pdbx_strand_id
1 'polypeptide(L)'
;MIKVLFVCHGNICRSPMAEFILKDMARRAGVGQNFEVASAAVSCEELGNPVYPPARRELAKHGISCSGKTARQVTPADYAHYDRIYYMDRSNARYLARMLPADPEKIRPLLDRDVADPWYTGDFTQTYEDLAEGCRKILEEF
;
A
#
# COMPACT_ATOMS: atom_id res chain seq x y z
N MET A 1 -4.02 9.63 -16.01
CA MET A 1 -3.17 9.16 -14.90
C MET A 1 -4.03 8.38 -13.91
N ILE A 2 -3.57 7.23 -13.52
CA ILE A 2 -4.25 6.38 -12.54
C ILE A 2 -3.70 6.70 -11.16
N LYS A 3 -4.58 7.04 -10.23
CA LYS A 3 -4.20 7.46 -8.88
C LYS A 3 -4.55 6.34 -7.90
N VAL A 4 -3.53 5.76 -7.27
CA VAL A 4 -3.66 4.58 -6.41
C VAL A 4 -3.16 4.90 -5.00
N LEU A 5 -3.97 4.56 -3.99
CA LEU A 5 -3.59 4.66 -2.59
C LEU A 5 -3.61 3.27 -1.96
N PHE A 6 -2.52 2.89 -1.33
CA PHE A 6 -2.46 1.68 -0.51
C PHE A 6 -2.65 2.03 0.96
N VAL A 7 -3.41 1.20 1.67
CA VAL A 7 -3.74 1.45 3.07
C VAL A 7 -3.46 0.19 3.89
N CYS A 8 -2.84 0.37 5.06
CA CYS A 8 -2.72 -0.69 6.06
C CYS A 8 -2.90 -0.08 7.44
N HIS A 9 -2.66 -0.84 8.51
CA HIS A 9 -2.92 -0.34 9.85
C HIS A 9 -2.05 0.87 10.22
N GLY A 10 -0.72 0.72 10.13
CA GLY A 10 0.22 1.75 10.62
C GLY A 10 0.96 2.55 9.56
N ASN A 11 0.92 2.12 8.31
CA ASN A 11 1.65 2.75 7.20
C ASN A 11 3.18 2.74 7.39
N ILE A 12 3.70 1.68 8.00
CA ILE A 12 5.15 1.49 8.13
C ILE A 12 5.66 0.17 7.53
N CYS A 13 4.77 -0.76 7.19
CA CYS A 13 5.15 -2.05 6.59
C CYS A 13 4.45 -2.28 5.26
N ARG A 14 3.24 -2.85 5.27
CA ARG A 14 2.55 -3.33 4.05
C ARG A 14 2.25 -2.23 3.05
N SER A 15 1.60 -1.16 3.48
CA SER A 15 1.18 -0.12 2.53
C SER A 15 2.35 0.65 1.92
N PRO A 16 3.40 1.03 2.66
CA PRO A 16 4.53 1.68 2.00
C PRO A 16 5.31 0.70 1.12
N MET A 17 5.42 -0.58 1.52
CA MET A 17 6.03 -1.56 0.63
C MET A 17 5.28 -1.64 -0.70
N ALA A 18 3.95 -1.75 -0.66
CA ALA A 18 3.12 -1.81 -1.87
C ALA A 18 3.30 -0.56 -2.74
N GLU A 19 3.34 0.60 -2.11
CA GLU A 19 3.56 1.86 -2.82
C GLU A 19 4.84 1.82 -3.66
N PHE A 20 5.96 1.45 -3.04
CA PHE A 20 7.24 1.47 -3.73
C PHE A 20 7.41 0.30 -4.69
N ILE A 21 6.79 -0.84 -4.43
CA ILE A 21 6.76 -1.96 -5.37
C ILE A 21 6.03 -1.56 -6.65
N LEU A 22 4.85 -0.95 -6.54
CA LEU A 22 4.09 -0.53 -7.72
C LEU A 22 4.83 0.55 -8.50
N LYS A 23 5.41 1.54 -7.80
CA LYS A 23 6.22 2.57 -8.45
C LYS A 23 7.37 1.96 -9.24
N ASP A 24 8.07 0.99 -8.66
CA ASP A 24 9.18 0.32 -9.31
C ASP A 24 8.73 -0.49 -10.53
N MET A 25 7.66 -1.27 -10.39
CA MET A 25 7.12 -2.06 -11.48
C MET A 25 6.65 -1.19 -12.65
N ALA A 26 5.95 -0.09 -12.36
CA ALA A 26 5.47 0.82 -13.39
C ALA A 26 6.64 1.50 -14.12
N ARG A 27 7.67 1.88 -13.40
CA ARG A 27 8.87 2.47 -13.98
C ARG A 27 9.56 1.47 -14.91
N ARG A 28 9.74 0.23 -14.46
CA ARG A 28 10.37 -0.82 -15.25
C ARG A 28 9.58 -1.17 -16.51
N ALA A 29 8.25 -1.06 -16.44
CA ALA A 29 7.37 -1.30 -17.57
C ALA A 29 7.26 -0.08 -18.52
N GLY A 30 7.93 1.05 -18.19
CA GLY A 30 7.89 2.24 -19.01
C GLY A 30 6.60 3.05 -18.89
N VAL A 31 5.79 2.79 -17.85
CA VAL A 31 4.49 3.45 -17.65
C VAL A 31 4.43 4.24 -16.33
N GLY A 32 5.58 4.55 -15.75
CA GLY A 32 5.64 5.23 -14.46
C GLY A 32 4.89 6.56 -14.42
N GLN A 33 4.92 7.32 -15.51
CA GLN A 33 4.22 8.60 -15.58
C GLN A 33 2.70 8.44 -15.70
N ASN A 34 2.20 7.22 -15.90
CA ASN A 34 0.76 6.96 -15.98
C ASN A 34 0.15 6.69 -14.60
N PHE A 35 0.96 6.62 -13.56
CA PHE A 35 0.52 6.30 -12.20
C PHE A 35 0.97 7.35 -11.20
N GLU A 36 0.03 7.73 -10.31
CA GLU A 36 0.35 8.45 -9.09
C GLU A 36 0.06 7.49 -7.94
N VAL A 37 1.08 7.14 -7.14
CA VAL A 37 0.97 6.11 -6.11
C VAL A 37 1.38 6.68 -4.76
N ALA A 38 0.58 6.41 -3.74
CA ALA A 38 0.87 6.81 -2.37
C ALA A 38 0.37 5.75 -1.40
N SER A 39 0.61 5.96 -0.11
CA SER A 39 0.13 5.07 0.94
C SER A 39 -0.20 5.84 2.21
N ALA A 40 -1.09 5.28 3.02
CA ALA A 40 -1.54 5.89 4.27
C ALA A 40 -1.97 4.81 5.27
N ALA A 41 -2.23 5.22 6.51
CA ALA A 41 -2.65 4.35 7.60
C ALA A 41 -4.12 4.57 7.93
N VAL A 42 -4.79 3.54 8.44
CA VAL A 42 -6.11 3.69 9.06
C VAL A 42 -5.99 4.14 10.53
N SER A 43 -4.84 3.93 11.18
CA SER A 43 -4.60 4.36 12.55
C SER A 43 -3.66 5.56 12.60
N CYS A 44 -3.54 6.15 13.80
CA CYS A 44 -2.59 7.23 14.05
C CYS A 44 -1.41 6.79 14.91
N GLU A 45 -1.21 5.48 15.05
CA GLU A 45 -0.21 4.92 15.99
C GLU A 45 1.23 5.24 15.58
N GLU A 46 1.50 5.34 14.27
CA GLU A 46 2.86 5.47 13.74
C GLU A 46 3.10 6.77 12.98
N LEU A 47 2.25 7.78 13.16
CA LEU A 47 2.36 9.04 12.42
C LEU A 47 3.77 9.62 12.47
N GLY A 48 4.31 9.97 11.30
CA GLY A 48 5.63 10.56 11.17
C GLY A 48 6.79 9.57 11.18
N ASN A 49 6.54 8.30 11.49
CA ASN A 49 7.60 7.31 11.55
C ASN A 49 8.02 6.84 10.15
N PRO A 50 9.30 6.52 9.95
CA PRO A 50 9.77 5.99 8.66
C PRO A 50 9.32 4.54 8.47
N VAL A 51 9.54 4.03 7.27
CA VAL A 51 9.30 2.62 6.96
C VAL A 51 10.09 1.74 7.94
N TYR A 52 9.44 0.72 8.48
CA TYR A 52 10.02 -0.19 9.46
C TYR A 52 11.28 -0.85 8.89
N PRO A 53 12.39 -0.92 9.66
CA PRO A 53 13.66 -1.39 9.11
C PRO A 53 13.63 -2.74 8.39
N PRO A 54 12.95 -3.80 8.89
CA PRO A 54 12.87 -5.05 8.15
C PRO A 54 12.15 -4.90 6.81
N ALA A 55 11.13 -4.03 6.71
CA ALA A 55 10.44 -3.76 5.47
C ALA A 55 11.37 -3.05 4.47
N ARG A 56 12.15 -2.08 4.95
CA ARG A 56 13.15 -1.41 4.10
C ARG A 56 14.20 -2.39 3.58
N ARG A 57 14.65 -3.30 4.44
CA ARG A 57 15.64 -4.32 4.04
C ARG A 57 15.08 -5.25 2.98
N GLU A 58 13.82 -5.65 3.11
CA GLU A 58 13.19 -6.51 2.11
C GLU A 58 13.10 -5.80 0.76
N LEU A 59 12.67 -4.53 0.75
CA LEU A 59 12.64 -3.74 -0.49
C LEU A 59 14.03 -3.58 -1.10
N ALA A 60 15.04 -3.34 -0.26
CA ALA A 60 16.42 -3.18 -0.73
C ALA A 60 16.98 -4.43 -1.42
N LYS A 61 16.55 -5.63 -1.01
CA LYS A 61 16.92 -6.88 -1.69
C LYS A 61 16.49 -6.89 -3.15
N HIS A 62 15.45 -6.12 -3.48
CA HIS A 62 14.91 -6.03 -4.83
C HIS A 62 15.32 -4.73 -5.53
N GLY A 63 16.28 -4.00 -4.96
CA GLY A 63 16.77 -2.75 -5.54
C GLY A 63 15.82 -1.58 -5.40
N ILE A 64 14.90 -1.63 -4.43
CA ILE A 64 13.87 -0.62 -4.24
C ILE A 64 14.19 0.24 -3.02
N SER A 65 14.26 1.56 -3.20
CA SER A 65 14.43 2.53 -2.12
C SER A 65 13.08 3.09 -1.71
N CYS A 66 12.86 3.24 -0.41
CA CYS A 66 11.69 3.91 0.14
C CYS A 66 12.09 5.15 0.95
N SER A 67 13.23 5.72 0.62
CA SER A 67 13.79 6.88 1.33
C SER A 67 12.82 8.05 1.36
N GLY A 68 12.69 8.68 2.52
CA GLY A 68 11.87 9.87 2.70
C GLY A 68 10.40 9.60 3.02
N LYS A 69 9.94 8.35 2.93
CA LYS A 69 8.54 8.03 3.26
C LYS A 69 8.34 8.01 4.78
N THR A 70 7.31 8.73 5.24
CA THR A 70 6.86 8.68 6.64
C THR A 70 5.38 8.38 6.70
N ALA A 71 4.93 7.76 7.80
CA ALA A 71 3.55 7.36 7.97
C ALA A 71 2.62 8.58 8.08
N ARG A 72 1.47 8.49 7.40
CA ARG A 72 0.39 9.47 7.50
C ARG A 72 -0.95 8.74 7.58
N GLN A 73 -1.97 9.39 8.11
CA GLN A 73 -3.29 8.79 8.20
C GLN A 73 -4.13 9.13 6.97
N VAL A 74 -4.97 8.19 6.53
CA VAL A 74 -5.91 8.41 5.43
C VAL A 74 -6.94 9.48 5.82
N THR A 75 -7.35 10.30 4.84
CA THR A 75 -8.29 11.40 5.05
C THR A 75 -9.44 11.33 4.04
N PRO A 76 -10.56 12.04 4.31
CA PRO A 76 -11.63 12.18 3.31
C PRO A 76 -11.14 12.76 1.98
N ALA A 77 -10.13 13.64 2.01
CA ALA A 77 -9.54 14.19 0.78
C ALA A 77 -8.88 13.08 -0.07
N ASP A 78 -8.32 12.06 0.57
CA ASP A 78 -7.75 10.91 -0.15
C ASP A 78 -8.84 10.16 -0.92
N TYR A 79 -10.01 9.99 -0.31
CA TYR A 79 -11.12 9.33 -0.98
C TYR A 79 -11.51 10.06 -2.27
N ALA A 80 -11.56 11.39 -2.23
CA ALA A 80 -11.90 12.18 -3.41
C ALA A 80 -10.80 12.16 -4.47
N HIS A 81 -9.54 12.10 -4.05
CA HIS A 81 -8.39 12.25 -4.95
C HIS A 81 -8.02 10.97 -5.70
N TYR A 82 -8.03 9.81 -5.02
CA TYR A 82 -7.54 8.57 -5.60
C TYR A 82 -8.63 7.81 -6.36
N ASP A 83 -8.25 7.17 -7.47
CA ASP A 83 -9.15 6.35 -8.28
C ASP A 83 -9.39 4.99 -7.65
N ARG A 84 -8.37 4.48 -6.95
CA ARG A 84 -8.42 3.19 -6.26
C ARG A 84 -7.75 3.32 -4.90
N ILE A 85 -8.38 2.71 -3.89
CA ILE A 85 -7.85 2.60 -2.54
C ILE A 85 -7.82 1.11 -2.18
N TYR A 86 -6.62 0.55 -2.06
CA TYR A 86 -6.43 -0.87 -1.77
C TYR A 86 -6.03 -1.07 -0.31
N TYR A 87 -6.78 -1.92 0.40
CA TYR A 87 -6.44 -2.30 1.77
C TYR A 87 -5.89 -3.73 1.79
N MET A 88 -5.25 -4.12 2.91
CA MET A 88 -4.47 -5.35 3.00
C MET A 88 -5.23 -6.49 3.66
N ASP A 89 -6.13 -6.19 4.61
CA ASP A 89 -6.84 -7.21 5.36
C ASP A 89 -8.20 -6.70 5.83
N ARG A 90 -9.00 -7.61 6.40
CA ARG A 90 -10.35 -7.30 6.86
C ARG A 90 -10.39 -6.29 7.99
N SER A 91 -9.33 -6.24 8.82
CA SER A 91 -9.22 -5.24 9.87
C SER A 91 -9.13 -3.83 9.26
N ASN A 92 -8.30 -3.67 8.24
CA ASN A 92 -8.21 -2.40 7.51
C ASN A 92 -9.57 -1.98 6.96
N ALA A 93 -10.31 -2.94 6.37
CA ALA A 93 -11.63 -2.67 5.81
C ALA A 93 -12.61 -2.13 6.86
N ARG A 94 -12.57 -2.71 8.06
CA ARG A 94 -13.44 -2.27 9.17
C ARG A 94 -13.14 -0.85 9.60
N TYR A 95 -11.86 -0.48 9.68
CA TYR A 95 -11.47 0.89 10.01
C TYR A 95 -11.90 1.86 8.91
N LEU A 96 -11.65 1.49 7.65
CA LEU A 96 -12.02 2.35 6.51
C LEU A 96 -13.53 2.60 6.45
N ALA A 97 -14.34 1.60 6.81
CA ALA A 97 -15.79 1.74 6.81
C ALA A 97 -16.29 2.82 7.79
N ARG A 98 -15.51 3.14 8.81
CA ARG A 98 -15.82 4.20 9.77
C ARG A 98 -15.32 5.57 9.33
N MET A 99 -14.36 5.61 8.40
CA MET A 99 -13.65 6.82 8.02
C MET A 99 -14.07 7.38 6.67
N LEU A 100 -14.47 6.50 5.75
CA LEU A 100 -14.75 6.84 4.36
C LEU A 100 -16.11 6.27 3.93
N PRO A 101 -16.72 6.82 2.86
CA PRO A 101 -17.97 6.26 2.32
C PRO A 101 -17.77 4.82 1.84
N ALA A 102 -18.83 4.02 1.91
CA ALA A 102 -18.82 2.67 1.33
C ALA A 102 -18.82 2.80 -0.20
N ASP A 103 -17.77 2.31 -0.82
CA ASP A 103 -17.60 2.41 -2.28
C ASP A 103 -16.75 1.22 -2.75
N PRO A 104 -17.38 0.06 -2.98
CA PRO A 104 -16.62 -1.17 -3.31
C PRO A 104 -15.93 -1.12 -4.69
N GLU A 105 -16.27 -0.18 -5.54
CA GLU A 105 -15.57 -0.01 -6.81
C GLU A 105 -14.24 0.71 -6.61
N LYS A 106 -14.20 1.65 -5.67
CA LYS A 106 -12.98 2.42 -5.37
C LYS A 106 -12.16 1.79 -4.24
N ILE A 107 -12.80 1.37 -3.16
CA ILE A 107 -12.16 0.83 -1.95
C ILE A 107 -12.29 -0.68 -1.96
N ARG A 108 -11.20 -1.38 -2.21
CA ARG A 108 -11.22 -2.83 -2.42
C ARG A 108 -9.99 -3.50 -1.84
N PRO A 109 -10.05 -4.81 -1.56
CA PRO A 109 -8.86 -5.51 -1.10
C PRO A 109 -7.83 -5.61 -2.21
N LEU A 110 -6.55 -5.62 -1.84
CA LEU A 110 -5.47 -5.82 -2.80
C LEU A 110 -5.53 -7.21 -3.43
N LEU A 111 -5.78 -8.23 -2.61
CA LEU A 111 -5.93 -9.62 -3.02
C LEU A 111 -7.27 -10.17 -2.55
N ASP A 112 -7.63 -11.33 -3.04
CA ASP A 112 -8.85 -12.05 -2.61
C ASP A 112 -8.67 -12.73 -1.24
N ARG A 113 -7.53 -12.53 -0.60
CA ARG A 113 -7.19 -12.99 0.73
C ARG A 113 -6.46 -11.89 1.48
N ASP A 114 -6.39 -12.00 2.81
CA ASP A 114 -5.63 -11.06 3.62
C ASP A 114 -4.12 -11.18 3.31
N VAL A 115 -3.43 -10.04 3.26
CA VAL A 115 -1.97 -10.00 3.31
C VAL A 115 -1.59 -9.99 4.79
N ALA A 116 -0.94 -11.05 5.24
CA ALA A 116 -0.56 -11.19 6.64
C ALA A 116 0.31 -10.02 7.10
N ASP A 117 0.08 -9.55 8.33
CA ASP A 117 0.83 -8.42 8.88
C ASP A 117 2.21 -8.90 9.32
N PRO A 118 3.30 -8.45 8.66
CA PRO A 118 4.64 -8.92 8.96
C PRO A 118 5.15 -8.42 10.32
N TRP A 119 4.50 -7.43 10.92
CA TRP A 119 4.79 -7.01 12.28
C TRP A 119 4.62 -8.19 13.25
N TYR A 120 3.61 -9.04 13.00
CA TYR A 120 3.33 -10.20 13.84
C TYR A 120 4.01 -11.47 13.36
N THR A 121 4.07 -11.70 12.04
CA THR A 121 4.64 -12.94 11.49
C THR A 121 6.16 -12.90 11.39
N GLY A 122 6.74 -11.71 11.21
CA GLY A 122 8.16 -11.55 10.93
C GLY A 122 8.56 -11.97 9.51
N ASP A 123 7.61 -12.39 8.67
CA ASP A 123 7.89 -12.90 7.33
C ASP A 123 7.71 -11.81 6.28
N PHE A 124 8.72 -10.96 6.13
CA PHE A 124 8.70 -9.85 5.17
C PHE A 124 8.85 -10.33 3.73
N THR A 125 9.47 -11.49 3.52
CA THR A 125 9.61 -12.07 2.18
C THR A 125 8.24 -12.49 1.65
N GLN A 126 7.43 -13.16 2.45
CA GLN A 126 6.08 -13.54 2.04
C GLN A 126 5.22 -12.29 1.79
N THR A 127 5.36 -11.29 2.65
CA THR A 127 4.66 -10.02 2.46
C THR A 127 5.03 -9.40 1.12
N TYR A 128 6.33 -9.34 0.79
CA TYR A 128 6.76 -8.81 -0.49
C TYR A 128 6.13 -9.55 -1.65
N GLU A 129 6.13 -10.88 -1.61
CA GLU A 129 5.56 -11.71 -2.68
C GLU A 129 4.06 -11.45 -2.86
N ASP A 130 3.31 -11.36 -1.77
CA ASP A 130 1.88 -11.07 -1.83
C ASP A 130 1.61 -9.68 -2.41
N LEU A 131 2.36 -8.69 -1.96
CA LEU A 131 2.21 -7.32 -2.46
C LEU A 131 2.59 -7.22 -3.93
N ALA A 132 3.65 -7.90 -4.33
CA ALA A 132 4.08 -7.93 -5.72
C ALA A 132 3.00 -8.55 -6.62
N GLU A 133 2.35 -9.62 -6.15
CA GLU A 133 1.22 -10.23 -6.87
C GLU A 133 0.10 -9.22 -7.09
N GLY A 134 -0.28 -8.51 -6.04
CA GLY A 134 -1.34 -7.49 -6.13
C GLY A 134 -0.97 -6.34 -7.05
N CYS A 135 0.27 -5.86 -6.96
CA CYS A 135 0.76 -4.78 -7.82
C CYS A 135 0.78 -5.20 -9.30
N ARG A 136 1.17 -6.45 -9.61
CA ARG A 136 1.12 -6.96 -10.98
C ARG A 136 -0.31 -6.94 -11.52
N LYS A 137 -1.29 -7.34 -10.70
CA LYS A 137 -2.70 -7.32 -11.11
C LYS A 137 -3.18 -5.90 -11.41
N ILE A 138 -2.73 -4.92 -10.61
CA ILE A 138 -3.07 -3.51 -10.86
C ILE A 138 -2.51 -3.06 -12.21
N LEU A 139 -1.24 -3.37 -12.49
CA LEU A 139 -0.64 -3.00 -13.77
C LEU A 139 -1.36 -3.65 -14.95
N GLU A 140 -1.78 -4.91 -14.81
CA GLU A 140 -2.49 -5.62 -15.86
C GLU A 140 -3.88 -5.03 -16.14
N GLU A 141 -4.52 -4.46 -15.12
CA GLU A 141 -5.84 -3.83 -15.26
C GLU A 141 -5.79 -2.51 -16.01
N PHE A 142 -4.70 -1.78 -15.86
CA PHE A 142 -4.51 -0.46 -16.46
C PHE A 142 -3.30 -0.47 -17.40
#